data_0199422c4bcd8a2ee72fd87cc3ad19c8
#
_entry.id   0199422c4bcd8a2ee72fd87cc3ad19c8
#
_cell.length_a   1.000
_cell.length_b   1.000
_cell.length_c   1.000
_cell.angle_alpha   90.00
_cell.angle_beta   90.00
_cell.angle_gamma   90.00
#
_symmetry.space_group_name_H-M   'P 1'
#
loop_
_entity.id
_entity.type
_entity.pdbx_description
1 polymer ?
#
loop_
_entity_poly.entity_id
_entity_poly.type
_entity_poly.pdbx_seq_one_letter_code
_entity_poly.pdbx_strand_id
1 'polypeptide(L)'
;KTAGEFAKELTKNLNTEHEKYRAIFRWVCENVEYRKGRDLDEADDVYKKKKTEVRGFAIIVEAMCHAVGIKCETVAGFIKTNPYDHIPKAMKEPDHAWNAVFLASEWHLSDASLGAGVVEPRRKKFYQQFREEWFLPDANFFIYTHYPEDVRWMLHDIEFKKNTFKKGPIYTINAYNASATLG
;
A
#
# COMPACT_ATOMS: atom_id res chain seq x y z
N LYS A 1 -11.18 11.56 -19.42
CA LYS A 1 -10.82 12.02 -18.08
C LYS A 1 -9.64 11.21 -17.60
N THR A 2 -8.60 11.89 -17.13
CA THR A 2 -7.40 11.26 -16.55
C THR A 2 -7.60 10.95 -15.08
N ALA A 3 -6.72 10.12 -14.49
CA ALA A 3 -6.68 9.86 -13.06
C ALA A 3 -6.49 11.18 -12.26
N GLY A 4 -5.61 12.06 -12.74
CA GLY A 4 -5.35 13.34 -12.11
C GLY A 4 -6.52 14.34 -12.18
N GLU A 5 -7.21 14.42 -13.33
CA GLU A 5 -8.43 15.24 -13.45
C GLU A 5 -9.52 14.76 -12.51
N PHE A 6 -9.66 13.45 -12.39
CA PHE A 6 -10.62 12.86 -11.47
C PHE A 6 -10.24 13.13 -10.00
N ALA A 7 -8.96 13.03 -9.64
CA ALA A 7 -8.49 13.34 -8.28
C ALA A 7 -8.83 14.77 -7.86
N LYS A 8 -8.62 15.74 -8.75
CA LYS A 8 -8.99 17.15 -8.51
C LYS A 8 -10.49 17.32 -8.24
N GLU A 9 -11.33 16.62 -9.00
CA GLU A 9 -12.78 16.66 -8.78
C GLU A 9 -13.18 15.95 -7.48
N LEU A 10 -12.62 14.77 -7.22
CA LEU A 10 -12.89 13.99 -6.00
C LEU A 10 -12.58 14.80 -4.73
N THR A 11 -11.55 15.63 -4.78
CA THR A 11 -11.02 16.34 -3.60
C THR A 11 -11.38 17.83 -3.56
N LYS A 12 -12.15 18.35 -4.51
CA LYS A 12 -12.41 19.80 -4.67
C LYS A 12 -12.99 20.50 -3.44
N ASN A 13 -13.75 19.77 -2.62
CA ASN A 13 -14.42 20.31 -1.42
C ASN A 13 -13.71 19.88 -0.12
N LEU A 14 -12.52 19.28 -0.21
CA LEU A 14 -11.75 18.83 0.94
C LEU A 14 -10.63 19.84 1.24
N ASN A 15 -10.44 20.15 2.53
CA ASN A 15 -9.58 21.25 2.92
C ASN A 15 -8.15 20.80 3.28
N THR A 16 -8.00 19.62 3.88
CA THR A 16 -6.70 19.13 4.36
C THR A 16 -6.09 18.09 3.44
N GLU A 17 -4.76 17.98 3.44
CA GLU A 17 -4.05 16.92 2.71
C GLU A 17 -4.49 15.53 3.18
N HIS A 18 -4.73 15.37 4.48
CA HIS A 18 -5.19 14.11 5.05
C HIS A 18 -6.57 13.69 4.50
N GLU A 19 -7.54 14.62 4.46
CA GLU A 19 -8.86 14.34 3.86
C GLU A 19 -8.76 13.98 2.38
N LYS A 20 -7.94 14.72 1.63
CA LYS A 20 -7.72 14.45 0.20
C LYS A 20 -7.07 13.08 -0.01
N TYR A 21 -6.04 12.77 0.76
CA TYR A 21 -5.38 11.48 0.68
C TYR A 21 -6.31 10.34 1.06
N ARG A 22 -7.10 10.51 2.12
CA ARG A 22 -8.14 9.55 2.55
C ARG A 22 -9.13 9.27 1.43
N ALA A 23 -9.62 10.31 0.76
CA ALA A 23 -10.57 10.16 -0.35
C ALA A 23 -9.94 9.42 -1.55
N ILE A 24 -8.70 9.75 -1.90
CA ILE A 24 -7.95 9.08 -2.98
C ILE A 24 -7.73 7.60 -2.65
N PHE A 25 -7.15 7.31 -1.49
CA PHE A 25 -6.85 5.95 -1.05
C PHE A 25 -8.11 5.08 -1.05
N ARG A 26 -9.16 5.57 -0.41
CA ARG A 26 -10.44 4.85 -0.33
C ARG A 26 -11.05 4.60 -1.70
N TRP A 27 -11.05 5.62 -2.56
CA TRP A 27 -11.59 5.46 -3.90
C TRP A 27 -10.82 4.39 -4.70
N VAL A 28 -9.50 4.40 -4.63
CA VAL A 28 -8.67 3.38 -5.30
C VAL A 28 -9.00 1.99 -4.75
N CYS A 29 -9.06 1.82 -3.44
CA CYS A 29 -9.40 0.54 -2.81
C CYS A 29 -10.80 0.02 -3.19
N GLU A 30 -11.78 0.90 -3.35
CA GLU A 30 -13.16 0.52 -3.64
C GLU A 30 -13.47 0.36 -5.13
N ASN A 31 -12.62 0.92 -6.02
CA ASN A 31 -12.91 0.98 -7.45
C ASN A 31 -11.88 0.27 -8.33
N VAL A 32 -10.73 -0.13 -7.80
CA VAL A 32 -9.70 -0.87 -8.54
C VAL A 32 -9.64 -2.30 -8.02
N GLU A 33 -9.77 -3.27 -8.93
CA GLU A 33 -9.76 -4.70 -8.63
C GLU A 33 -8.37 -5.28 -8.90
N TYR A 34 -7.86 -6.11 -7.98
CA TYR A 34 -6.63 -6.86 -8.25
C TYR A 34 -6.86 -7.90 -9.35
N ARG A 35 -5.98 -7.91 -10.35
CA ARG A 35 -6.02 -8.85 -11.45
C ARG A 35 -4.63 -9.34 -11.82
N LYS A 36 -4.32 -10.59 -11.48
CA LYS A 36 -3.06 -11.21 -11.85
C LYS A 36 -2.83 -11.22 -13.38
N GLY A 37 -1.61 -10.94 -13.82
CA GLY A 37 -1.23 -10.87 -15.23
C GLY A 37 -1.64 -9.57 -15.93
N ARG A 38 -2.09 -8.56 -15.17
CA ARG A 38 -2.42 -7.23 -15.68
C ARG A 38 -1.59 -6.17 -14.96
N ASP A 39 -0.29 -6.25 -15.16
CA ASP A 39 0.61 -5.20 -14.68
C ASP A 39 0.47 -3.96 -15.57
N LEU A 40 -0.07 -2.88 -15.01
CA LEU A 40 -0.24 -1.60 -15.67
C LEU A 40 0.69 -0.60 -15.00
N ASP A 41 1.49 0.07 -15.79
CA ASP A 41 2.51 1.05 -15.40
C ASP A 41 2.08 2.51 -15.60
N GLU A 42 0.89 2.74 -16.18
CA GLU A 42 0.31 4.05 -16.39
C GLU A 42 -0.96 4.26 -15.56
N ALA A 43 -0.98 5.32 -14.74
CA ALA A 43 -2.10 5.63 -13.85
C ALA A 43 -3.43 5.81 -14.58
N ASP A 44 -3.41 6.43 -15.77
CA ASP A 44 -4.60 6.64 -16.58
C ASP A 44 -5.18 5.33 -17.14
N ASP A 45 -4.33 4.36 -17.39
CA ASP A 45 -4.75 3.02 -17.80
C ASP A 45 -5.40 2.27 -16.64
N VAL A 46 -4.83 2.35 -15.44
CA VAL A 46 -5.45 1.81 -14.23
C VAL A 46 -6.80 2.48 -13.99
N TYR A 47 -6.87 3.81 -14.07
CA TYR A 47 -8.10 4.57 -13.90
C TYR A 47 -9.20 4.14 -14.87
N LYS A 48 -8.87 3.94 -16.14
CA LYS A 48 -9.83 3.53 -17.18
C LYS A 48 -10.26 2.08 -17.03
N LYS A 49 -9.31 1.18 -16.79
CA LYS A 49 -9.55 -0.29 -16.78
C LYS A 49 -10.06 -0.80 -15.44
N LYS A 50 -9.83 -0.08 -14.33
CA LYS A 50 -10.22 -0.46 -12.95
C LYS A 50 -9.70 -1.84 -12.51
N LYS A 51 -8.64 -2.32 -13.11
CA LYS A 51 -8.05 -3.65 -12.84
C LYS A 51 -6.55 -3.61 -13.08
N THR A 52 -5.78 -4.05 -12.10
CA THR A 52 -4.31 -4.09 -12.19
C THR A 52 -3.71 -5.08 -11.20
N GLU A 53 -2.40 -5.33 -11.29
CA GLU A 53 -1.60 -5.95 -10.24
C GLU A 53 -1.20 -4.93 -9.17
N VAL A 54 -0.48 -5.38 -8.15
CA VAL A 54 -0.13 -4.58 -6.95
C VAL A 54 0.55 -3.25 -7.28
N ARG A 55 1.47 -3.23 -8.25
CA ARG A 55 2.20 -2.02 -8.64
C ARG A 55 1.28 -0.93 -9.18
N GLY A 56 0.29 -1.27 -9.97
CA GLY A 56 -0.65 -0.31 -10.53
C GLY A 56 -1.51 0.39 -9.47
N PHE A 57 -1.79 -0.26 -8.33
CA PHE A 57 -2.44 0.40 -7.19
C PHE A 57 -1.58 1.54 -6.63
N ALA A 58 -0.28 1.30 -6.47
CA ALA A 58 0.63 2.34 -5.97
C ALA A 58 0.80 3.49 -6.97
N ILE A 59 0.93 3.17 -8.27
CA ILE A 59 1.09 4.16 -9.34
C ILE A 59 -0.13 5.09 -9.44
N ILE A 60 -1.35 4.56 -9.39
CA ILE A 60 -2.54 5.42 -9.46
C ILE A 60 -2.70 6.29 -8.22
N VAL A 61 -2.39 5.79 -7.02
CA VAL A 61 -2.41 6.60 -5.79
C VAL A 61 -1.40 7.73 -5.89
N GLU A 62 -0.16 7.48 -6.30
CA GLU A 62 0.89 8.48 -6.49
C GLU A 62 0.45 9.56 -7.48
N ALA A 63 0.00 9.18 -8.67
CA ALA A 63 -0.43 10.12 -9.70
C ALA A 63 -1.61 11.00 -9.27
N MET A 64 -2.58 10.41 -8.56
CA MET A 64 -3.73 11.15 -8.02
C MET A 64 -3.29 12.14 -6.92
N CYS A 65 -2.37 11.74 -6.05
CA CYS A 65 -1.79 12.58 -5.00
C CYS A 65 -1.05 13.79 -5.62
N HIS A 66 -0.16 13.54 -6.58
CA HIS A 66 0.58 14.60 -7.26
C HIS A 66 -0.34 15.61 -7.95
N ALA A 67 -1.43 15.14 -8.56
CA ALA A 67 -2.40 16.01 -9.23
C ALA A 67 -3.10 17.00 -8.27
N VAL A 68 -3.14 16.71 -6.98
CA VAL A 68 -3.74 17.57 -5.94
C VAL A 68 -2.73 18.17 -4.98
N GLY A 69 -1.44 18.12 -5.33
CA GLY A 69 -0.34 18.78 -4.61
C GLY A 69 0.20 18.01 -3.39
N ILE A 70 -0.15 16.73 -3.23
CA ILE A 70 0.36 15.88 -2.14
C ILE A 70 1.62 15.15 -2.61
N LYS A 71 2.71 15.22 -1.83
CA LYS A 71 3.92 14.41 -2.08
C LYS A 71 3.63 12.95 -1.76
N CYS A 72 3.86 12.10 -2.74
CA CYS A 72 3.64 10.67 -2.64
C CYS A 72 4.65 9.93 -3.52
N GLU A 73 5.19 8.82 -3.04
CA GLU A 73 6.17 8.00 -3.74
C GLU A 73 5.70 6.56 -3.80
N THR A 74 5.89 5.92 -4.94
CA THR A 74 5.73 4.48 -5.07
C THR A 74 6.96 3.78 -4.53
N VAL A 75 6.78 2.91 -3.55
CA VAL A 75 7.83 2.13 -2.90
C VAL A 75 7.76 0.69 -3.38
N ALA A 76 8.86 0.20 -3.94
CA ALA A 76 9.01 -1.22 -4.30
C ALA A 76 9.64 -1.99 -3.13
N GLY A 77 9.24 -3.24 -2.95
CA GLY A 77 9.79 -4.08 -1.88
C GLY A 77 9.19 -5.48 -1.82
N PHE A 78 9.24 -6.05 -0.64
CA PHE A 78 8.84 -7.43 -0.37
C PHE A 78 7.73 -7.46 0.67
N ILE A 79 6.81 -8.42 0.52
CA ILE A 79 5.66 -8.56 1.41
C ILE A 79 5.64 -9.89 2.13
N LYS A 80 5.08 -9.88 3.35
CA LYS A 80 4.85 -11.06 4.17
C LYS A 80 3.60 -10.86 5.01
N THR A 81 2.44 -11.24 4.51
CA THR A 81 1.13 -10.98 5.17
C THR A 81 0.42 -12.22 5.68
N ASN A 82 0.84 -13.40 5.26
CA ASN A 82 0.28 -14.65 5.76
C ASN A 82 1.35 -15.73 5.92
N PRO A 83 1.14 -16.74 6.79
CA PRO A 83 2.11 -17.81 7.08
C PRO A 83 2.49 -18.67 5.86
N TYR A 84 1.70 -18.60 4.80
CA TYR A 84 1.90 -19.38 3.58
C TYR A 84 2.60 -18.56 2.49
N ASP A 85 2.92 -17.29 2.76
CA ASP A 85 3.66 -16.45 1.81
C ASP A 85 5.06 -17.04 1.62
N HIS A 86 5.35 -17.37 0.36
CA HIS A 86 6.68 -17.83 0.00
C HIS A 86 7.60 -16.63 -0.14
N ILE A 87 8.38 -16.38 0.90
CA ILE A 87 9.42 -15.35 0.83
C ILE A 87 10.61 -15.92 0.06
N PRO A 88 10.95 -15.38 -1.11
CA PRO A 88 12.08 -15.84 -1.88
C PRO A 88 13.35 -15.81 -1.05
N LYS A 89 14.10 -16.92 -1.00
CA LYS A 89 15.35 -17.01 -0.20
C LYS A 89 16.30 -15.86 -0.47
N ALA A 90 16.36 -15.40 -1.70
CA ALA A 90 17.30 -14.36 -2.13
C ALA A 90 16.73 -12.94 -2.01
N MET A 91 15.39 -12.75 -2.01
CA MET A 91 14.74 -11.42 -2.08
C MET A 91 15.50 -10.46 -3.03
N LYS A 92 15.71 -10.91 -4.27
CA LYS A 92 16.54 -10.18 -5.25
C LYS A 92 15.74 -9.10 -5.97
N GLU A 93 14.51 -9.44 -6.36
CA GLU A 93 13.63 -8.55 -7.09
C GLU A 93 12.37 -8.30 -6.24
N PRO A 94 11.94 -7.04 -6.09
CA PRO A 94 10.70 -6.71 -5.38
C PRO A 94 9.50 -7.44 -5.98
N ASP A 95 8.64 -7.96 -5.13
CA ASP A 95 7.41 -8.67 -5.50
C ASP A 95 6.14 -7.90 -5.12
N HIS A 96 6.31 -6.72 -4.52
CA HIS A 96 5.23 -5.88 -4.04
C HIS A 96 5.53 -4.39 -4.20
N ALA A 97 4.48 -3.55 -4.12
CA ALA A 97 4.59 -2.11 -4.13
C ALA A 97 3.49 -1.46 -3.27
N TRP A 98 3.84 -0.36 -2.64
CA TRP A 98 2.94 0.45 -1.80
C TRP A 98 3.29 1.94 -1.93
N ASN A 99 2.72 2.80 -1.09
CA ASN A 99 3.01 4.23 -1.12
C ASN A 99 3.62 4.74 0.18
N ALA A 100 4.58 5.64 0.05
CA ALA A 100 4.96 6.60 1.06
C ALA A 100 4.31 7.94 0.73
N VAL A 101 3.60 8.55 1.67
CA VAL A 101 2.90 9.82 1.51
C VAL A 101 3.34 10.80 2.57
N PHE A 102 3.57 12.06 2.18
CA PHE A 102 4.00 13.12 3.09
C PHE A 102 2.79 13.95 3.51
N LEU A 103 2.41 13.82 4.79
CA LEU A 103 1.26 14.51 5.38
C LEU A 103 1.67 15.13 6.71
N ALA A 104 1.19 16.33 7.00
CA ALA A 104 1.47 17.04 8.26
C ALA A 104 2.96 17.08 8.64
N SER A 105 3.83 17.28 7.63
CA SER A 105 5.30 17.36 7.76
C SER A 105 6.01 16.04 8.09
N GLU A 106 5.34 14.90 7.94
CA GLU A 106 5.90 13.57 8.18
C GLU A 106 5.57 12.60 7.03
N TRP A 107 6.44 11.61 6.83
CA TRP A 107 6.18 10.51 5.92
C TRP A 107 5.39 9.41 6.60
N HIS A 108 4.39 8.90 5.90
CA HIS A 108 3.55 7.78 6.32
C HIS A 108 3.49 6.72 5.22
N LEU A 109 3.15 5.49 5.59
CA LEU A 109 3.03 4.37 4.65
C LEU A 109 1.56 3.98 4.48
N SER A 110 1.21 3.46 3.30
CA SER A 110 -0.12 2.89 3.03
C SER A 110 -0.02 1.87 1.90
N ASP A 111 -0.83 0.83 1.95
CA ASP A 111 -0.92 -0.17 0.89
C ASP A 111 -2.34 -0.27 0.34
N ALA A 112 -2.60 0.35 -0.81
CA ALA A 112 -3.91 0.34 -1.43
C ALA A 112 -4.29 -1.03 -2.02
N SER A 113 -3.33 -1.86 -2.42
CA SER A 113 -3.61 -3.20 -2.94
C SER A 113 -4.16 -4.13 -1.87
N LEU A 114 -3.58 -4.09 -0.67
CA LEU A 114 -4.09 -4.81 0.50
C LEU A 114 -5.34 -4.13 1.08
N GLY A 115 -5.41 -2.81 1.00
CA GLY A 115 -6.60 -2.02 1.39
C GLY A 115 -7.83 -2.31 0.54
N ALA A 116 -7.65 -2.75 -0.71
CA ALA A 116 -8.73 -3.05 -1.63
C ALA A 116 -9.43 -4.39 -1.36
N GLY A 117 -8.74 -5.37 -0.75
CA GLY A 117 -9.34 -6.66 -0.50
C GLY A 117 -8.36 -7.80 -0.34
N VAL A 118 -8.85 -9.01 -0.57
CA VAL A 118 -8.07 -10.25 -0.38
C VAL A 118 -8.21 -11.18 -1.59
N VAL A 119 -7.14 -11.89 -1.89
CA VAL A 119 -7.18 -13.02 -2.83
C VAL A 119 -7.37 -14.31 -2.04
N GLU A 120 -8.47 -15.00 -2.28
CA GLU A 120 -8.71 -16.31 -1.66
C GLU A 120 -7.76 -17.35 -2.29
N PRO A 121 -6.88 -18.00 -1.48
CA PRO A 121 -5.79 -18.81 -2.03
C PRO A 121 -6.24 -20.03 -2.86
N ARG A 122 -7.32 -20.70 -2.46
CA ARG A 122 -7.80 -21.91 -3.12
C ARG A 122 -8.43 -21.63 -4.48
N ARG A 123 -9.28 -20.58 -4.55
CA ARG A 123 -10.01 -20.21 -5.76
C ARG A 123 -9.25 -19.21 -6.62
N LYS A 124 -8.17 -18.62 -6.10
CA LYS A 124 -7.41 -17.53 -6.74
C LYS A 124 -8.31 -16.37 -7.18
N LYS A 125 -9.39 -16.14 -6.42
CA LYS A 125 -10.39 -15.11 -6.68
C LYS A 125 -10.15 -13.93 -5.76
N PHE A 126 -10.16 -12.72 -6.32
CA PHE A 126 -10.14 -11.49 -5.56
C PHE A 126 -11.54 -11.18 -5.02
N TYR A 127 -11.61 -10.81 -3.75
CA TYR A 127 -12.80 -10.30 -3.08
C TYR A 127 -12.51 -8.88 -2.63
N GLN A 128 -13.21 -7.93 -3.24
CA GLN A 128 -13.08 -6.52 -2.92
C GLN A 128 -13.77 -6.24 -1.58
N GLN A 129 -13.00 -5.74 -0.65
CA GLN A 129 -13.46 -5.36 0.68
C GLN A 129 -12.48 -4.34 1.24
N PHE A 130 -12.94 -3.11 1.50
CA PHE A 130 -12.09 -2.09 2.07
C PHE A 130 -11.55 -2.52 3.44
N ARG A 131 -10.23 -2.42 3.58
CA ARG A 131 -9.49 -2.83 4.77
C ARG A 131 -8.73 -1.63 5.34
N GLU A 132 -9.29 -1.07 6.42
CA GLU A 132 -8.81 0.14 7.08
C GLU A 132 -7.38 0.03 7.61
N GLU A 133 -6.97 -1.17 8.03
CA GLU A 133 -5.67 -1.42 8.62
C GLU A 133 -4.47 -1.11 7.72
N TRP A 134 -4.70 -0.90 6.41
CA TRP A 134 -3.66 -0.56 5.44
C TRP A 134 -3.64 0.93 5.08
N PHE A 135 -4.51 1.72 5.71
CA PHE A 135 -4.51 3.18 5.60
C PHE A 135 -3.69 3.80 6.74
N LEU A 136 -2.52 4.34 6.44
CA LEU A 136 -1.61 4.97 7.38
C LEU A 136 -1.35 4.13 8.65
N PRO A 137 -1.01 2.84 8.54
CA PRO A 137 -0.69 2.02 9.71
C PRO A 137 0.54 2.55 10.44
N ASP A 138 0.69 2.16 11.71
CA ASP A 138 1.92 2.40 12.46
C ASP A 138 3.12 1.80 11.72
N ALA A 139 4.19 2.59 11.52
CA ALA A 139 5.40 2.15 10.86
C ALA A 139 6.04 0.95 11.59
N ASN A 140 5.93 0.88 12.92
CA ASN A 140 6.40 -0.25 13.72
C ASN A 140 5.65 -1.55 13.43
N PHE A 141 4.38 -1.48 13.04
CA PHE A 141 3.65 -2.63 12.53
C PHE A 141 4.04 -2.95 11.09
N PHE A 142 4.14 -1.93 10.25
CA PHE A 142 4.33 -2.08 8.81
C PHE A 142 5.61 -2.82 8.45
N ILE A 143 6.71 -2.62 9.19
CA ILE A 143 8.00 -3.28 8.93
C ILE A 143 7.97 -4.80 9.13
N TYR A 144 7.02 -5.33 9.89
CA TYR A 144 6.86 -6.79 10.03
C TYR A 144 6.19 -7.44 8.82
N THR A 145 5.52 -6.66 8.00
CA THR A 145 4.78 -7.13 6.82
C THR A 145 5.40 -6.67 5.51
N HIS A 146 6.12 -5.54 5.51
CA HIS A 146 6.69 -4.89 4.33
C HIS A 146 8.17 -4.58 4.53
N TYR A 147 9.01 -5.01 3.59
CA TYR A 147 10.43 -4.68 3.60
C TYR A 147 10.77 -3.92 2.30
N PRO A 148 11.07 -2.60 2.36
CA PRO A 148 11.35 -1.83 1.16
C PRO A 148 12.70 -2.21 0.55
N GLU A 149 12.83 -2.11 -0.77
CA GLU A 149 14.09 -2.23 -1.47
C GLU A 149 15.05 -1.11 -1.07
N ASP A 150 14.56 0.12 -1.02
CA ASP A 150 15.27 1.27 -0.48
C ASP A 150 14.91 1.45 1.00
N VAL A 151 15.88 1.17 1.87
CA VAL A 151 15.70 1.16 3.32
C VAL A 151 15.28 2.50 3.94
N ARG A 152 15.46 3.63 3.23
CA ARG A 152 14.94 4.94 3.68
C ARG A 152 13.43 4.93 3.90
N TRP A 153 12.71 4.05 3.21
CA TRP A 153 11.26 3.92 3.33
C TRP A 153 10.79 2.97 4.43
N MET A 154 11.70 2.51 5.30
CA MET A 154 11.27 1.80 6.52
C MET A 154 10.53 2.72 7.47
N LEU A 155 10.87 4.01 7.50
CA LEU A 155 10.34 5.03 8.40
C LEU A 155 10.39 4.60 9.89
N HIS A 156 11.46 3.91 10.24
CA HIS A 156 11.67 3.33 11.56
C HIS A 156 13.07 3.69 12.09
N ASP A 157 13.16 4.04 13.36
CA ASP A 157 14.39 4.51 14.00
C ASP A 157 15.45 3.42 14.21
N ILE A 158 15.02 2.16 14.19
CA ILE A 158 15.91 1.01 14.40
C ILE A 158 16.14 0.30 13.06
N GLU A 159 17.42 0.00 12.76
CA GLU A 159 17.78 -0.78 11.59
C GLU A 159 17.13 -2.16 11.63
N PHE A 160 16.16 -2.41 10.76
CA PHE A 160 15.48 -3.69 10.62
C PHE A 160 16.07 -4.46 9.44
N LYS A 161 16.89 -5.46 9.73
CA LYS A 161 17.65 -6.18 8.69
C LYS A 161 16.77 -7.12 7.88
N LYS A 162 17.09 -7.27 6.60
CA LYS A 162 16.42 -8.19 5.65
C LYS A 162 16.28 -9.61 6.20
N ASN A 163 17.32 -10.12 6.90
CA ASN A 163 17.28 -11.44 7.51
C ASN A 163 16.31 -11.52 8.70
N THR A 164 16.17 -10.45 9.47
CA THR A 164 15.19 -10.32 10.55
C THR A 164 13.77 -10.34 9.98
N PHE A 165 13.53 -9.60 8.90
CA PHE A 165 12.27 -9.65 8.19
C PHE A 165 11.91 -11.07 7.73
N LYS A 166 12.86 -11.79 7.10
CA LYS A 166 12.64 -13.15 6.59
C LYS A 166 12.26 -14.14 7.67
N LYS A 167 12.97 -14.10 8.80
CA LYS A 167 12.84 -15.09 9.90
C LYS A 167 11.84 -14.67 10.96
N GLY A 168 11.46 -13.40 10.97
CA GLY A 168 10.55 -12.83 11.97
C GLY A 168 9.13 -13.37 11.86
N PRO A 169 8.31 -13.19 12.89
CA PRO A 169 6.93 -13.59 12.91
C PRO A 169 6.11 -12.77 11.88
N ILE A 170 4.96 -13.30 11.52
CA ILE A 170 3.95 -12.58 10.79
C ILE A 170 2.93 -12.07 11.80
N TYR A 171 2.80 -10.74 11.87
CA TYR A 171 1.79 -10.12 12.71
C TYR A 171 0.57 -9.74 11.90
N THR A 172 -0.61 -10.04 12.45
CA THR A 172 -1.83 -9.33 12.06
C THR A 172 -1.92 -8.04 12.85
N ILE A 173 -2.62 -7.04 12.33
CA ILE A 173 -2.81 -5.78 13.07
C ILE A 173 -3.42 -6.00 14.47
N ASN A 174 -4.35 -6.95 14.59
CA ASN A 174 -4.98 -7.28 15.87
C ASN A 174 -3.98 -7.88 16.88
N ALA A 175 -3.09 -8.77 16.41
CA ALA A 175 -2.04 -9.35 17.26
C ALA A 175 -1.00 -8.29 17.68
N TYR A 176 -0.64 -7.37 16.77
CA TYR A 176 0.26 -6.26 17.07
C TYR A 176 -0.34 -5.32 18.13
N ASN A 177 -1.59 -4.88 17.94
CA ASN A 177 -2.28 -3.99 18.89
C ASN A 177 -2.44 -4.65 20.27
N ALA A 178 -2.73 -5.95 20.33
CA ALA A 178 -2.81 -6.68 21.60
C ALA A 178 -1.46 -6.74 22.31
N SER A 179 -0.35 -6.89 21.59
CA SER A 179 0.99 -6.89 22.20
C SER A 179 1.39 -5.51 22.72
N ALA A 180 1.02 -4.44 22.00
CA ALA A 180 1.31 -3.05 22.40
C ALA A 180 0.55 -2.58 23.66
N THR A 181 -0.58 -3.22 23.98
CA THR A 181 -1.36 -2.91 25.20
C THR A 181 -0.88 -3.65 26.46
N LEU A 182 0.00 -4.63 26.31
CA LEU A 182 0.54 -5.43 27.43
C LEU A 182 1.93 -4.97 27.90
N GLY A 183 2.52 -3.98 27.28
CA GLY A 183 3.83 -3.39 27.62
C GLY A 183 3.68 -1.98 28.13
#